data_886736681f32a4c308abfe57a9da567b
#
_entry.id   886736681f32a4c308abfe57a9da567b
#
_cell.length_a   1.000
_cell.length_b   1.000
_cell.length_c   1.000
_cell.angle_alpha   90.00
_cell.angle_beta   90.00
_cell.angle_gamma   90.00
#
_symmetry.space_group_name_H-M   'P 1'
#
loop_
_entity.id
_entity.type
_entity.pdbx_description
1 polymer ?
#
loop_
_entity_poly.entity_id
_entity_poly.type
_entity_poly.pdbx_seq_one_letter_code
_entity_poly.pdbx_strand_id
1 'polypeptide(L)'
;LKDKMKIYLVDLESVPTRYTCEWKTHIPSLLRDHGFDVIVIEGDLNIPEAATPGAFLNFGGTNMYKSTQVHRLAEMFTSGEIKSGDHILFTDAWNPGIINVKYMSELLNIPVVTHGLWHAGSYDPNDFLGRLIGDKPWIRHAEQAMIASFDFNWLATNAHFALMSKTYKIWENVSFYRTGWPMEYTKYMIAPVQWKDKENIIVFPHRIAPEKRVDLFRELASRPELSHYQFCIPMEMNLTKPEYHKLLQRAKFAISFADQETLGISMYEAACAGAVPLVPNRLSYTEMYDARFKSANSIDQVVDAIYGYETYDNDTVNELVAKLVDKLHERFFSATILIDKIKEYK
;
A
#
# COMPACT_ATOMS: atom_id res chain seq x y z
N LEU A 1 -35.96 8.85 -7.46
CA LEU A 1 -34.52 8.51 -7.51
C LEU A 1 -34.10 8.27 -6.07
N LYS A 2 -33.64 7.07 -5.72
CA LYS A 2 -33.00 6.83 -4.41
C LYS A 2 -31.78 7.75 -4.34
N ASP A 3 -31.67 8.56 -3.29
CA ASP A 3 -30.48 9.38 -3.09
C ASP A 3 -29.25 8.46 -3.05
N LYS A 4 -28.23 8.83 -3.82
CA LYS A 4 -26.97 8.08 -3.85
C LYS A 4 -26.30 8.24 -2.48
N MET A 5 -25.71 7.17 -1.98
CA MET A 5 -24.87 7.22 -0.79
C MET A 5 -23.69 8.17 -1.03
N LYS A 6 -23.53 9.15 -0.15
CA LYS A 6 -22.49 10.17 -0.26
C LYS A 6 -21.24 9.75 0.49
N ILE A 7 -20.09 9.90 -0.16
CA ILE A 7 -18.77 9.61 0.41
C ILE A 7 -17.90 10.86 0.31
N TYR A 8 -17.47 11.39 1.46
CA TYR A 8 -16.42 12.39 1.55
C TYR A 8 -15.08 11.67 1.60
N LEU A 9 -14.34 11.75 0.51
CA LEU A 9 -13.06 11.06 0.33
C LEU A 9 -11.92 11.96 0.78
N VAL A 10 -11.38 11.73 1.96
CA VAL A 10 -10.18 12.41 2.48
C VAL A 10 -8.96 11.77 1.86
N ASP A 11 -8.40 12.43 0.87
CA ASP A 11 -7.33 11.89 0.04
C ASP A 11 -5.92 12.06 0.65
N LEU A 12 -4.93 11.53 -0.04
CA LEU A 12 -3.51 11.69 0.25
C LEU A 12 -2.86 12.73 -0.68
N GLU A 13 -1.80 13.37 -0.21
CA GLU A 13 -0.95 14.16 -1.07
C GLU A 13 -0.35 13.30 -2.19
N SER A 14 -0.39 13.83 -3.40
CA SER A 14 0.14 13.16 -4.59
C SER A 14 1.67 13.22 -4.60
N VAL A 15 2.31 12.08 -4.77
CA VAL A 15 3.76 11.98 -5.02
C VAL A 15 3.95 11.28 -6.37
N PRO A 16 4.54 11.95 -7.39
CA PRO A 16 4.60 11.44 -8.78
C PRO A 16 5.21 10.03 -8.93
N THR A 17 6.15 9.66 -8.06
CA THR A 17 6.83 8.36 -8.10
C THR A 17 6.10 7.26 -7.33
N ARG A 18 4.97 7.58 -6.68
CA ARG A 18 4.23 6.67 -5.80
C ARG A 18 2.81 6.41 -6.31
N TYR A 19 2.20 5.31 -5.84
CA TYR A 19 0.81 4.94 -6.11
C TYR A 19 -0.20 6.02 -5.67
N THR A 20 0.17 6.91 -4.75
CA THR A 20 -0.69 8.01 -4.32
C THR A 20 -1.01 9.00 -5.45
N CYS A 21 -0.17 9.05 -6.49
CA CYS A 21 -0.45 9.83 -7.69
C CYS A 21 -1.64 9.26 -8.47
N GLU A 22 -1.66 7.96 -8.71
CA GLU A 22 -2.76 7.28 -9.41
C GLU A 22 -4.04 7.27 -8.56
N TRP A 23 -3.92 7.15 -7.24
CA TRP A 23 -5.06 7.15 -6.33
C TRP A 23 -5.89 8.43 -6.39
N LYS A 24 -5.28 9.57 -6.70
CA LYS A 24 -5.99 10.85 -6.88
C LYS A 24 -7.13 10.79 -7.88
N THR A 25 -6.96 10.01 -8.93
CA THR A 25 -7.97 9.85 -10.00
C THR A 25 -8.69 8.52 -9.91
N HIS A 26 -7.97 7.45 -9.57
CA HIS A 26 -8.52 6.11 -9.57
C HIS A 26 -9.59 5.89 -8.50
N ILE A 27 -9.32 6.24 -7.25
CA ILE A 27 -10.27 5.98 -6.16
C ILE A 27 -11.59 6.74 -6.33
N PRO A 28 -11.59 8.06 -6.64
CA PRO A 28 -12.84 8.77 -6.90
C PRO A 28 -13.63 8.20 -8.08
N SER A 29 -12.94 7.82 -9.18
CA SER A 29 -13.58 7.20 -10.35
C SER A 29 -14.20 5.85 -9.98
N LEU A 30 -13.43 4.98 -9.36
CA LEU A 30 -13.86 3.65 -8.93
C LEU A 30 -15.13 3.71 -8.05
N LEU A 31 -15.16 4.60 -7.07
CA LEU A 31 -16.33 4.76 -6.20
C LEU A 31 -17.54 5.29 -6.97
N ARG A 32 -17.35 6.27 -7.86
CA ARG A 32 -18.44 6.78 -8.72
C ARG A 32 -19.00 5.72 -9.67
N ASP A 33 -18.15 4.90 -10.24
CA ASP A 33 -18.53 3.79 -11.13
C ASP A 33 -19.37 2.74 -10.39
N HIS A 34 -19.17 2.62 -9.08
CA HIS A 34 -19.97 1.77 -8.18
C HIS A 34 -21.24 2.44 -7.64
N GLY A 35 -21.54 3.65 -8.10
CA GLY A 35 -22.81 4.34 -7.84
C GLY A 35 -22.82 5.28 -6.63
N PHE A 36 -21.65 5.56 -6.02
CA PHE A 36 -21.55 6.54 -4.94
C PHE A 36 -21.52 7.98 -5.45
N ASP A 37 -21.99 8.92 -4.62
CA ASP A 37 -21.77 10.35 -4.83
C ASP A 37 -20.49 10.73 -4.05
N VAL A 38 -19.41 11.07 -4.77
CA VAL A 38 -18.08 11.23 -4.18
C VAL A 38 -17.62 12.69 -4.22
N ILE A 39 -17.39 13.23 -3.04
CA ILE A 39 -16.79 14.56 -2.83
C ILE A 39 -15.35 14.34 -2.32
N VAL A 40 -14.36 14.82 -3.09
CA VAL A 40 -12.95 14.70 -2.68
C VAL A 40 -12.56 15.87 -1.79
N ILE A 41 -12.01 15.55 -0.62
CA ILE A 41 -11.49 16.52 0.36
C ILE A 41 -9.97 16.55 0.21
N GLU A 42 -9.50 17.46 -0.64
CA GLU A 42 -8.07 17.70 -0.83
C GLU A 42 -7.52 18.62 0.28
N GLY A 43 -6.24 18.49 0.57
CA GLY A 43 -5.51 19.44 1.40
C GLY A 43 -4.98 20.64 0.59
N ASP A 44 -4.26 21.56 1.25
CA ASP A 44 -3.55 22.63 0.57
C ASP A 44 -2.35 22.07 -0.18
N LEU A 45 -2.17 22.48 -1.44
CA LEU A 45 -1.10 21.99 -2.33
C LEU A 45 0.23 22.71 -2.12
N ASN A 46 0.31 23.76 -1.31
CA ASN A 46 1.55 24.46 -0.98
C ASN A 46 2.42 23.66 0.01
N ILE A 47 2.79 22.46 -0.38
CA ILE A 47 3.64 21.56 0.42
C ILE A 47 5.10 21.72 -0.01
N PRO A 48 6.05 21.89 0.94
CA PRO A 48 7.47 21.86 0.60
C PRO A 48 7.87 20.53 -0.07
N GLU A 49 8.58 20.61 -1.21
CA GLU A 49 8.98 19.42 -1.97
C GLU A 49 10.05 18.57 -1.25
N ALA A 50 10.91 19.20 -0.45
CA ALA A 50 12.01 18.52 0.22
C ALA A 50 11.48 17.59 1.33
N ALA A 51 11.78 16.29 1.24
CA ALA A 51 11.44 15.33 2.27
C ALA A 51 12.15 15.61 3.59
N THR A 52 11.50 15.29 4.71
CA THR A 52 12.14 15.29 6.03
C THR A 52 13.31 14.29 6.03
N PRO A 53 14.49 14.64 6.57
CA PRO A 53 15.62 13.72 6.63
C PRO A 53 15.25 12.37 7.22
N GLY A 54 15.61 11.28 6.53
CA GLY A 54 15.29 9.91 6.93
C GLY A 54 13.87 9.44 6.58
N ALA A 55 13.06 10.29 5.93
CA ALA A 55 11.72 9.98 5.47
C ALA A 55 11.60 10.14 3.94
N PHE A 56 10.45 9.76 3.41
CA PHE A 56 10.09 9.95 2.00
C PHE A 56 9.00 11.02 1.80
N LEU A 57 8.58 11.69 2.88
CA LEU A 57 7.61 12.78 2.91
C LEU A 57 8.20 13.97 3.67
N ASN A 58 7.69 15.16 3.38
CA ASN A 58 7.87 16.32 4.23
C ASN A 58 6.82 16.29 5.35
N PHE A 59 7.22 16.01 6.59
CA PHE A 59 6.26 15.90 7.68
C PHE A 59 5.58 17.22 8.05
N GLY A 60 6.24 18.36 7.86
CA GLY A 60 5.60 19.68 7.99
C GLY A 60 4.51 19.84 6.93
N GLY A 61 4.86 19.59 5.67
CA GLY A 61 3.96 19.68 4.52
C GLY A 61 2.77 18.73 4.63
N THR A 62 3.01 17.46 4.93
CA THR A 62 1.94 16.46 5.13
C THR A 62 0.96 16.89 6.24
N ASN A 63 1.45 17.49 7.34
CA ASN A 63 0.57 17.96 8.40
C ASN A 63 -0.21 19.22 8.00
N MET A 64 0.38 20.13 7.21
CA MET A 64 -0.35 21.25 6.60
C MET A 64 -1.49 20.74 5.71
N TYR A 65 -1.20 19.76 4.84
CA TYR A 65 -2.19 19.12 3.97
C TYR A 65 -3.36 18.54 4.77
N LYS A 66 -3.07 17.71 5.76
CA LYS A 66 -4.05 17.06 6.62
C LYS A 66 -4.85 18.08 7.46
N SER A 67 -4.21 19.14 7.96
CA SER A 67 -4.87 20.18 8.75
C SER A 67 -5.89 20.97 7.92
N THR A 68 -5.57 21.28 6.66
CA THR A 68 -6.51 22.00 5.78
C THR A 68 -7.69 21.11 5.37
N GLN A 69 -7.51 19.79 5.26
CA GLN A 69 -8.62 18.85 5.08
C GLN A 69 -9.58 18.87 6.28
N VAL A 70 -9.06 18.90 7.52
CA VAL A 70 -9.89 19.01 8.74
C VAL A 70 -10.66 20.31 8.76
N HIS A 71 -10.04 21.42 8.36
CA HIS A 71 -10.70 22.72 8.27
C HIS A 71 -11.88 22.67 7.29
N ARG A 72 -11.70 22.14 6.08
CA ARG A 72 -12.75 21.96 5.08
C ARG A 72 -13.91 21.09 5.60
N LEU A 73 -13.59 19.98 6.27
CA LEU A 73 -14.62 19.13 6.87
C LEU A 73 -15.41 19.88 7.95
N ALA A 74 -14.75 20.71 8.76
CA ALA A 74 -15.42 21.52 9.78
C ALA A 74 -16.38 22.54 9.16
N GLU A 75 -16.00 23.20 8.06
CA GLU A 75 -16.90 24.07 7.29
C GLU A 75 -18.11 23.31 6.76
N MET A 76 -17.93 22.10 6.23
CA MET A 76 -19.01 21.26 5.69
C MET A 76 -19.96 20.75 6.79
N PHE A 77 -19.46 20.43 7.97
CA PHE A 77 -20.31 20.13 9.12
C PHE A 77 -21.13 21.36 9.54
N THR A 78 -20.48 22.53 9.60
CA THR A 78 -21.11 23.79 10.04
C THR A 78 -22.17 24.29 9.05
N SER A 79 -21.90 24.13 7.74
CA SER A 79 -22.86 24.53 6.69
C SER A 79 -24.02 23.55 6.52
N GLY A 80 -23.95 22.36 7.13
CA GLY A 80 -24.96 21.32 6.98
C GLY A 80 -24.85 20.57 5.64
N GLU A 81 -23.71 20.65 4.95
CA GLU A 81 -23.43 19.85 3.74
C GLU A 81 -23.24 18.39 4.11
N ILE A 82 -22.47 18.10 5.19
CA ILE A 82 -22.37 16.76 5.79
C ILE A 82 -23.60 16.50 6.62
N LYS A 83 -24.24 15.36 6.40
CA LYS A 83 -25.48 14.94 7.06
C LYS A 83 -25.31 13.61 7.79
N SER A 84 -26.23 13.35 8.71
CA SER A 84 -26.30 12.03 9.38
C SER A 84 -26.44 10.91 8.36
N GLY A 85 -25.61 9.89 8.51
CA GLY A 85 -25.54 8.72 7.61
C GLY A 85 -24.61 8.89 6.43
N ASP A 86 -23.99 10.06 6.22
CA ASP A 86 -22.93 10.22 5.22
C ASP A 86 -21.66 9.46 5.64
N HIS A 87 -20.88 9.05 4.65
CA HIS A 87 -19.64 8.33 4.86
C HIS A 87 -18.42 9.24 4.69
N ILE A 88 -17.42 9.09 5.55
CA ILE A 88 -16.12 9.78 5.43
C ILE A 88 -15.03 8.72 5.33
N LEU A 89 -14.38 8.63 4.17
CA LEU A 89 -13.35 7.64 3.87
C LEU A 89 -11.97 8.30 3.81
N PHE A 90 -11.10 7.95 4.76
CA PHE A 90 -9.70 8.34 4.77
C PHE A 90 -8.89 7.32 3.97
N THR A 91 -8.24 7.77 2.91
CA THR A 91 -7.34 6.92 2.11
C THR A 91 -6.01 6.61 2.82
N ASP A 92 -5.69 7.35 3.89
CA ASP A 92 -4.65 7.02 4.87
C ASP A 92 -5.22 7.19 6.27
N ALA A 93 -5.39 6.08 6.98
CA ALA A 93 -5.92 6.08 8.34
C ALA A 93 -4.96 6.69 9.38
N TRP A 94 -3.66 6.80 9.06
CA TRP A 94 -2.71 7.53 9.90
C TRP A 94 -2.89 9.04 9.71
N ASN A 95 -4.05 9.54 10.11
CA ASN A 95 -4.46 10.93 10.00
C ASN A 95 -5.16 11.37 11.29
N PRO A 96 -4.51 12.19 12.15
CA PRO A 96 -5.10 12.66 13.40
C PRO A 96 -6.42 13.42 13.21
N GLY A 97 -6.69 13.93 12.01
CA GLY A 97 -7.92 14.61 11.65
C GLY A 97 -9.19 13.79 11.88
N ILE A 98 -9.08 12.45 11.91
CA ILE A 98 -10.23 11.59 12.24
C ILE A 98 -10.77 11.84 13.64
N ILE A 99 -9.90 12.16 14.60
CA ILE A 99 -10.33 12.49 15.97
C ILE A 99 -11.19 13.74 15.97
N ASN A 100 -10.82 14.76 15.18
CA ASN A 100 -11.64 15.97 15.01
C ASN A 100 -12.98 15.67 14.32
N VAL A 101 -12.99 14.80 13.31
CA VAL A 101 -14.23 14.37 12.63
C VAL A 101 -15.17 13.69 13.62
N LYS A 102 -14.66 12.74 14.41
CA LYS A 102 -15.44 12.04 15.43
C LYS A 102 -16.00 13.01 16.47
N TYR A 103 -15.17 13.94 16.93
CA TYR A 103 -15.56 15.01 17.86
C TYR A 103 -16.70 15.87 17.30
N MET A 104 -16.58 16.35 16.04
CA MET A 104 -17.64 17.14 15.39
C MET A 104 -18.91 16.32 15.20
N SER A 105 -18.82 15.10 14.72
CA SER A 105 -19.95 14.19 14.50
C SER A 105 -20.79 14.03 15.78
N GLU A 106 -20.14 13.78 16.90
CA GLU A 106 -20.84 13.56 18.17
C GLU A 106 -21.37 14.84 18.79
N LEU A 107 -20.57 15.91 18.87
CA LEU A 107 -20.98 17.15 19.52
C LEU A 107 -22.03 17.94 18.72
N LEU A 108 -22.04 17.85 17.41
CA LEU A 108 -23.06 18.45 16.56
C LEU A 108 -24.30 17.56 16.37
N ASN A 109 -24.24 16.32 16.89
CA ASN A 109 -25.28 15.30 16.70
C ASN A 109 -25.57 15.03 15.22
N ILE A 110 -24.49 14.91 14.41
CA ILE A 110 -24.51 14.55 13.00
C ILE A 110 -23.71 13.23 12.84
N PRO A 111 -24.30 12.07 13.17
CA PRO A 111 -23.58 10.80 13.12
C PRO A 111 -23.21 10.45 11.69
N VAL A 112 -21.92 10.31 11.41
CA VAL A 112 -21.36 9.88 10.14
C VAL A 112 -20.67 8.52 10.32
N VAL A 113 -20.48 7.81 9.20
CA VAL A 113 -19.78 6.53 9.17
C VAL A 113 -18.33 6.77 8.72
N THR A 114 -17.37 6.37 9.54
CA THR A 114 -15.95 6.66 9.31
C THR A 114 -15.16 5.43 8.90
N HIS A 115 -14.36 5.57 7.85
CA HIS A 115 -13.54 4.51 7.27
C HIS A 115 -12.09 4.97 7.18
N GLY A 116 -11.14 4.08 7.50
CA GLY A 116 -9.71 4.36 7.38
C GLY A 116 -8.92 3.21 6.79
N LEU A 117 -8.17 3.47 5.70
CA LEU A 117 -7.24 2.51 5.12
C LEU A 117 -5.87 2.65 5.80
N TRP A 118 -5.45 1.62 6.54
CA TRP A 118 -4.17 1.60 7.23
C TRP A 118 -3.04 1.15 6.29
N HIS A 119 -2.05 2.02 6.10
CA HIS A 119 -0.84 1.72 5.32
C HIS A 119 0.27 1.16 6.20
N ALA A 120 0.53 1.83 7.31
CA ALA A 120 1.53 1.50 8.32
C ALA A 120 1.26 2.31 9.58
N GLY A 121 2.12 2.18 10.59
CA GLY A 121 2.04 2.96 11.82
C GLY A 121 3.27 2.78 12.70
N SER A 122 3.37 3.57 13.76
CA SER A 122 4.51 3.51 14.69
C SER A 122 4.57 2.21 15.50
N TYR A 123 3.51 1.42 15.49
CA TYR A 123 3.46 0.07 16.08
C TYR A 123 4.37 -0.94 15.38
N ASP A 124 4.79 -0.66 14.15
CA ASP A 124 5.82 -1.43 13.47
C ASP A 124 7.20 -0.79 13.73
N PRO A 125 8.08 -1.41 14.53
CA PRO A 125 9.38 -0.85 14.85
C PRO A 125 10.32 -0.77 13.64
N ASN A 126 10.04 -1.50 12.57
CA ASN A 126 10.80 -1.49 11.33
C ASN A 126 10.22 -0.51 10.31
N ASP A 127 8.98 -0.03 10.48
CA ASP A 127 8.47 1.07 9.67
C ASP A 127 9.19 2.39 9.99
N PHE A 128 9.19 3.33 9.02
CA PHE A 128 9.86 4.61 9.24
C PHE A 128 9.24 5.42 10.40
N LEU A 129 7.92 5.33 10.62
CA LEU A 129 7.26 5.98 11.76
C LEU A 129 7.73 5.36 13.08
N GLY A 130 7.81 4.02 13.15
CA GLY A 130 8.32 3.32 14.31
C GLY A 130 9.77 3.67 14.63
N ARG A 131 10.62 3.77 13.59
CA ARG A 131 12.03 4.16 13.75
C ARG A 131 12.22 5.62 14.18
N LEU A 132 11.43 6.55 13.62
CA LEU A 132 11.58 7.99 13.90
C LEU A 132 10.93 8.41 15.22
N ILE A 133 9.75 7.87 15.52
CA ILE A 133 9.01 8.24 16.74
C ILE A 133 9.36 7.33 17.90
N GLY A 134 9.51 6.03 17.63
CA GLY A 134 9.73 5.01 18.65
C GLY A 134 8.48 4.72 19.49
N ASP A 135 8.70 4.05 20.63
CA ASP A 135 7.65 3.61 21.56
C ASP A 135 7.38 4.68 22.63
N LYS A 136 6.86 5.84 22.21
CA LYS A 136 6.52 6.95 23.12
C LYS A 136 5.05 6.90 23.51
N PRO A 137 4.67 7.22 24.77
CA PRO A 137 3.27 7.17 25.23
C PRO A 137 2.32 7.97 24.36
N TRP A 138 2.69 9.18 23.93
CA TRP A 138 1.81 10.04 23.16
C TRP A 138 1.36 9.42 21.83
N ILE A 139 2.27 8.74 21.10
CA ILE A 139 1.92 8.11 19.83
C ILE A 139 1.07 6.86 20.03
N ARG A 140 1.33 6.08 21.11
CA ARG A 140 0.50 4.93 21.46
C ARG A 140 -0.94 5.35 21.75
N HIS A 141 -1.14 6.43 22.51
CA HIS A 141 -2.47 6.98 22.75
C HIS A 141 -3.08 7.60 21.49
N ALA A 142 -2.32 8.31 20.67
CA ALA A 142 -2.81 8.92 19.44
C ALA A 142 -3.28 7.86 18.42
N GLU A 143 -2.46 6.84 18.13
CA GLU A 143 -2.85 5.76 17.19
C GLU A 143 -4.03 4.95 17.75
N GLN A 144 -4.06 4.67 19.07
CA GLN A 144 -5.20 4.00 19.69
C GLN A 144 -6.49 4.85 19.55
N ALA A 145 -6.40 6.17 19.69
CA ALA A 145 -7.54 7.07 19.49
C ALA A 145 -7.97 7.11 18.01
N MET A 146 -7.04 7.14 17.05
CA MET A 146 -7.38 7.06 15.63
C MET A 146 -8.11 5.74 15.30
N ILE A 147 -7.61 4.60 15.78
CA ILE A 147 -8.26 3.29 15.62
C ILE A 147 -9.69 3.32 16.15
N ALA A 148 -9.88 3.86 17.36
CA ALA A 148 -11.18 3.93 18.01
C ALA A 148 -12.16 4.91 17.35
N SER A 149 -11.64 5.88 16.60
CA SER A 149 -12.46 6.90 15.91
C SER A 149 -12.95 6.46 14.54
N PHE A 150 -12.39 5.38 13.96
CA PHE A 150 -12.91 4.75 12.75
C PHE A 150 -13.94 3.68 13.13
N ASP A 151 -15.13 3.75 12.51
CA ASP A 151 -16.12 2.67 12.59
C ASP A 151 -15.61 1.44 11.80
N PHE A 152 -14.89 1.67 10.71
CA PHE A 152 -14.28 0.65 9.87
C PHE A 152 -12.78 0.88 9.68
N ASN A 153 -11.98 -0.03 10.19
CA ASN A 153 -10.54 -0.07 9.98
C ASN A 153 -10.20 -1.09 8.89
N TRP A 154 -9.66 -0.61 7.76
CA TRP A 154 -9.33 -1.42 6.60
C TRP A 154 -7.84 -1.70 6.56
N LEU A 155 -7.48 -2.96 6.44
CA LEU A 155 -6.11 -3.46 6.40
C LEU A 155 -5.88 -4.27 5.13
N ALA A 156 -4.70 -4.15 4.54
CA ALA A 156 -4.38 -4.87 3.32
C ALA A 156 -4.23 -6.39 3.56
N THR A 157 -3.69 -6.78 4.72
CA THR A 157 -3.32 -8.16 5.03
C THR A 157 -3.64 -8.54 6.47
N ASN A 158 -3.83 -9.83 6.74
CA ASN A 158 -3.96 -10.35 8.11
C ASN A 158 -2.65 -10.19 8.91
N ALA A 159 -1.51 -10.26 8.24
CA ALA A 159 -0.20 -10.00 8.86
C ALA A 159 -0.13 -8.58 9.44
N HIS A 160 -0.65 -7.59 8.72
CA HIS A 160 -0.74 -6.21 9.20
C HIS A 160 -1.67 -6.09 10.43
N PHE A 161 -2.84 -6.74 10.38
CA PHE A 161 -3.74 -6.79 11.54
C PHE A 161 -3.08 -7.44 12.76
N ALA A 162 -2.40 -8.57 12.56
CA ALA A 162 -1.70 -9.27 13.63
C ALA A 162 -0.60 -8.40 14.27
N LEU A 163 0.09 -7.58 13.48
CA LEU A 163 1.09 -6.63 13.98
C LEU A 163 0.43 -5.51 14.82
N MET A 164 -0.64 -4.91 14.31
CA MET A 164 -1.39 -3.84 15.01
C MET A 164 -2.00 -4.34 16.32
N SER A 165 -2.63 -5.52 16.32
CA SER A 165 -3.31 -6.10 17.48
C SER A 165 -2.38 -6.55 18.61
N LYS A 166 -1.07 -6.70 18.34
CA LYS A 166 -0.07 -6.91 19.40
C LYS A 166 0.18 -5.67 20.26
N THR A 167 -0.02 -4.50 19.68
CA THR A 167 0.29 -3.22 20.32
C THR A 167 -0.96 -2.55 20.87
N TYR A 168 -2.09 -2.67 20.18
CA TYR A 168 -3.31 -1.95 20.51
C TYR A 168 -4.43 -2.86 20.96
N LYS A 169 -5.23 -2.33 21.92
CA LYS A 169 -6.48 -2.95 22.31
C LYS A 169 -7.49 -2.81 21.17
N ILE A 170 -8.10 -3.92 20.79
CA ILE A 170 -9.21 -3.96 19.84
C ILE A 170 -10.51 -4.01 20.64
N TRP A 171 -11.41 -3.04 20.44
CA TRP A 171 -12.72 -3.00 21.08
C TRP A 171 -13.79 -3.65 20.21
N GLU A 172 -14.83 -4.21 20.83
CA GLU A 172 -15.91 -4.91 20.14
C GLU A 172 -16.72 -4.02 19.18
N ASN A 173 -16.80 -2.71 19.47
CA ASN A 173 -17.51 -1.74 18.63
C ASN A 173 -16.67 -1.18 17.47
N VAL A 174 -15.44 -1.63 17.30
CA VAL A 174 -14.53 -1.22 16.22
C VAL A 174 -14.36 -2.36 15.24
N SER A 175 -14.76 -2.14 13.99
CA SER A 175 -14.67 -3.16 12.96
C SER A 175 -13.32 -3.14 12.24
N PHE A 176 -12.78 -4.33 12.03
CA PHE A 176 -11.56 -4.55 11.26
C PHE A 176 -11.84 -5.49 10.11
N TYR A 177 -11.44 -5.08 8.91
CA TYR A 177 -11.59 -5.90 7.72
C TYR A 177 -10.30 -5.95 6.93
N ARG A 178 -9.95 -7.14 6.48
CA ARG A 178 -8.97 -7.29 5.42
C ARG A 178 -9.65 -6.95 4.10
N THR A 179 -9.11 -5.98 3.39
CA THR A 179 -9.54 -5.61 2.04
C THR A 179 -8.34 -5.60 1.09
N GLY A 180 -8.58 -5.64 -0.20
CA GLY A 180 -7.56 -5.24 -1.17
C GLY A 180 -7.38 -3.72 -1.17
N TRP A 181 -6.22 -3.25 -1.60
CA TRP A 181 -6.05 -1.84 -1.91
C TRP A 181 -6.59 -1.52 -3.30
N PRO A 182 -7.16 -0.33 -3.51
CA PRO A 182 -7.73 0.07 -4.79
C PRO A 182 -6.63 0.33 -5.84
N MET A 183 -6.07 -0.73 -6.37
CA MET A 183 -4.96 -0.73 -7.33
C MET A 183 -5.27 -1.59 -8.56
N GLU A 184 -6.54 -1.68 -8.93
CA GLU A 184 -7.02 -2.44 -10.09
C GLU A 184 -6.31 -2.04 -11.38
N TYR A 185 -5.93 -0.77 -11.49
CA TYR A 185 -5.24 -0.20 -12.65
C TYR A 185 -3.86 -0.82 -12.90
N THR A 186 -3.17 -1.30 -11.87
CA THR A 186 -1.77 -1.80 -11.99
C THR A 186 -1.65 -2.92 -13.00
N LYS A 187 -2.55 -3.90 -12.93
CA LYS A 187 -2.57 -5.05 -13.85
C LYS A 187 -2.76 -4.66 -15.31
N TYR A 188 -3.48 -3.56 -15.56
CA TYR A 188 -3.76 -3.06 -16.91
C TYR A 188 -2.70 -2.06 -17.39
N MET A 189 -2.02 -1.39 -16.47
CA MET A 189 -0.99 -0.40 -16.79
C MET A 189 0.34 -1.05 -17.16
N ILE A 190 0.65 -2.23 -16.60
CA ILE A 190 1.90 -2.95 -16.83
C ILE A 190 1.60 -4.21 -17.63
N ALA A 191 1.88 -4.18 -18.94
CA ALA A 191 1.71 -5.37 -19.78
C ALA A 191 2.82 -6.41 -19.47
N PRO A 192 2.47 -7.70 -19.28
CA PRO A 192 3.46 -8.74 -19.07
C PRO A 192 4.29 -9.02 -20.33
N VAL A 193 5.58 -9.28 -20.14
CA VAL A 193 6.49 -9.77 -21.19
C VAL A 193 6.74 -11.25 -20.94
N GLN A 194 6.73 -12.05 -22.02
CA GLN A 194 6.93 -13.50 -21.96
C GLN A 194 8.33 -13.83 -21.45
N TRP A 195 8.47 -14.91 -20.69
CA TRP A 195 9.72 -15.32 -20.08
C TRP A 195 10.90 -15.44 -21.07
N LYS A 196 10.64 -16.03 -22.23
CA LYS A 196 11.65 -16.20 -23.30
C LYS A 196 12.18 -14.89 -23.89
N ASP A 197 11.37 -13.81 -23.78
CA ASP A 197 11.70 -12.49 -24.35
C ASP A 197 12.35 -11.57 -23.31
N LYS A 198 12.54 -12.08 -22.08
CA LYS A 198 13.18 -11.33 -21.00
C LYS A 198 14.69 -11.44 -21.04
N GLU A 199 15.34 -10.43 -20.50
CA GLU A 199 16.79 -10.37 -20.35
C GLU A 199 17.22 -11.00 -19.00
N ASN A 200 18.46 -11.43 -18.92
CA ASN A 200 19.04 -11.91 -17.66
C ASN A 200 19.26 -10.72 -16.70
N ILE A 201 18.18 -10.17 -16.21
CA ILE A 201 18.15 -9.05 -15.26
C ILE A 201 17.45 -9.50 -13.98
N ILE A 202 18.06 -9.18 -12.85
CA ILE A 202 17.49 -9.31 -11.51
C ILE A 202 17.31 -7.90 -10.93
N VAL A 203 16.09 -7.56 -10.47
CA VAL A 203 15.77 -6.24 -9.97
C VAL A 203 15.51 -6.26 -8.46
N PHE A 204 16.01 -5.26 -7.74
CA PHE A 204 15.62 -4.94 -6.38
C PHE A 204 14.60 -3.79 -6.40
N PRO A 205 13.27 -4.06 -6.44
CA PRO A 205 12.28 -3.05 -6.74
C PRO A 205 11.84 -2.23 -5.51
N HIS A 206 12.72 -2.09 -4.52
CA HIS A 206 12.45 -1.38 -3.27
C HIS A 206 13.23 -0.07 -3.19
N ARG A 207 12.77 0.83 -2.30
CA ARG A 207 13.58 1.95 -1.83
C ARG A 207 14.82 1.43 -1.10
N ILE A 208 15.88 2.22 -1.10
CA ILE A 208 17.07 1.93 -0.30
C ILE A 208 16.78 2.35 1.15
N ALA A 209 16.50 1.36 1.99
CA ALA A 209 16.22 1.54 3.41
C ALA A 209 16.68 0.30 4.19
N PRO A 210 17.10 0.43 5.46
CA PRO A 210 17.65 -0.68 6.24
C PRO A 210 16.73 -1.91 6.27
N GLU A 211 15.43 -1.68 6.44
CA GLU A 211 14.41 -2.74 6.52
C GLU A 211 14.15 -3.45 5.20
N LYS A 212 14.64 -2.92 4.07
CA LYS A 212 14.50 -3.58 2.75
C LYS A 212 15.70 -4.46 2.41
N ARG A 213 16.77 -4.40 3.21
CA ARG A 213 17.94 -5.28 3.14
C ARG A 213 18.61 -5.28 1.77
N VAL A 214 18.91 -4.07 1.26
CA VAL A 214 19.70 -3.91 0.02
C VAL A 214 21.10 -4.51 0.15
N ASP A 215 21.63 -4.63 1.36
CA ASP A 215 22.88 -5.32 1.68
C ASP A 215 22.87 -6.76 1.17
N LEU A 216 21.81 -7.53 1.45
CA LEU A 216 21.68 -8.91 0.99
C LEU A 216 21.54 -9.00 -0.55
N PHE A 217 20.88 -8.02 -1.18
CA PHE A 217 20.78 -7.98 -2.63
C PHE A 217 22.15 -7.73 -3.28
N ARG A 218 22.97 -6.84 -2.71
CA ARG A 218 24.35 -6.61 -3.18
C ARG A 218 25.26 -7.82 -2.94
N GLU A 219 25.07 -8.52 -1.83
CA GLU A 219 25.77 -9.77 -1.57
C GLU A 219 25.37 -10.85 -2.59
N LEU A 220 24.08 -11.00 -2.89
CA LEU A 220 23.59 -11.88 -3.95
C LEU A 220 24.24 -11.55 -5.32
N ALA A 221 24.38 -10.26 -5.65
CA ALA A 221 25.00 -9.79 -6.88
C ALA A 221 26.49 -10.17 -6.99
N SER A 222 27.16 -10.48 -5.88
CA SER A 222 28.57 -10.91 -5.85
C SER A 222 28.76 -12.42 -6.05
N ARG A 223 27.66 -13.19 -6.14
CA ARG A 223 27.70 -14.64 -6.29
C ARG A 223 28.20 -15.03 -7.70
N PRO A 224 29.32 -15.81 -7.81
CA PRO A 224 29.84 -16.20 -9.10
C PRO A 224 28.85 -16.98 -9.96
N GLU A 225 27.98 -17.76 -9.33
CA GLU A 225 26.95 -18.58 -9.97
C GLU A 225 25.97 -17.75 -10.80
N LEU A 226 25.75 -16.47 -10.41
CA LEU A 226 24.84 -15.55 -11.06
C LEU A 226 25.54 -14.48 -11.91
N SER A 227 26.83 -14.69 -12.25
CA SER A 227 27.65 -13.72 -13.01
C SER A 227 27.09 -13.40 -14.40
N HIS A 228 26.22 -14.24 -14.95
CA HIS A 228 25.53 -14.01 -16.22
C HIS A 228 24.28 -13.16 -16.11
N TYR A 229 23.90 -12.72 -14.89
CA TYR A 229 22.81 -11.78 -14.64
C TYR A 229 23.33 -10.37 -14.41
N GLN A 230 22.55 -9.39 -14.91
CA GLN A 230 22.69 -7.99 -14.54
C GLN A 230 21.81 -7.70 -13.33
N PHE A 231 22.39 -7.13 -12.26
CA PHE A 231 21.67 -6.72 -11.06
C PHE A 231 21.35 -5.23 -11.13
N CYS A 232 20.07 -4.88 -10.92
CA CYS A 232 19.59 -3.51 -11.03
C CYS A 232 18.89 -3.06 -9.74
N ILE A 233 19.26 -1.87 -9.26
CA ILE A 233 18.60 -1.16 -8.16
C ILE A 233 17.99 0.12 -8.75
N PRO A 234 16.66 0.14 -9.07
CA PRO A 234 16.02 1.28 -9.75
C PRO A 234 16.25 2.63 -9.07
N MET A 235 16.31 2.65 -7.73
CA MET A 235 16.57 3.88 -6.95
C MET A 235 17.94 4.51 -7.22
N GLU A 236 18.92 3.75 -7.71
CA GLU A 236 20.25 4.25 -8.10
C GLU A 236 20.30 4.71 -9.57
N MET A 237 19.24 4.42 -10.32
CA MET A 237 19.18 4.66 -11.78
C MET A 237 18.42 5.95 -12.14
N ASN A 238 17.79 6.63 -11.18
CA ASN A 238 16.99 7.84 -11.39
C ASN A 238 15.90 7.70 -12.47
N LEU A 239 15.23 6.54 -12.50
CA LEU A 239 14.23 6.21 -13.50
C LEU A 239 12.91 6.97 -13.24
N THR A 240 12.27 7.41 -14.32
CA THR A 240 10.86 7.77 -14.31
C THR A 240 10.01 6.51 -14.10
N LYS A 241 8.75 6.67 -13.69
CA LYS A 241 7.85 5.53 -13.47
C LYS A 241 7.66 4.66 -14.73
N PRO A 242 7.47 5.21 -15.95
CA PRO A 242 7.45 4.41 -17.17
C PRO A 242 8.75 3.65 -17.46
N GLU A 243 9.90 4.24 -17.18
CA GLU A 243 11.20 3.57 -17.34
C GLU A 243 11.39 2.45 -16.32
N TYR A 244 10.94 2.67 -15.08
CA TYR A 244 10.91 1.61 -14.06
C TYR A 244 10.04 0.43 -14.49
N HIS A 245 8.83 0.67 -15.03
CA HIS A 245 7.98 -0.40 -15.54
C HIS A 245 8.64 -1.15 -16.71
N LYS A 246 9.31 -0.43 -17.64
CA LYS A 246 10.08 -1.06 -18.72
C LYS A 246 11.22 -1.93 -18.18
N LEU A 247 11.91 -1.50 -17.13
CA LEU A 247 12.95 -2.32 -16.49
C LEU A 247 12.34 -3.60 -15.90
N LEU A 248 11.19 -3.53 -15.22
CA LEU A 248 10.49 -4.71 -14.72
C LEU A 248 10.06 -5.66 -15.85
N GLN A 249 9.61 -5.12 -16.98
CA GLN A 249 9.23 -5.91 -18.17
C GLN A 249 10.43 -6.68 -18.77
N ARG A 250 11.64 -6.10 -18.72
CA ARG A 250 12.87 -6.73 -19.20
C ARG A 250 13.42 -7.76 -18.22
N ALA A 251 13.19 -7.59 -16.92
CA ALA A 251 13.76 -8.41 -15.86
C ALA A 251 13.10 -9.80 -15.78
N LYS A 252 13.93 -10.86 -15.62
CA LYS A 252 13.46 -12.20 -15.28
C LYS A 252 12.98 -12.31 -13.84
N PHE A 253 13.72 -11.72 -12.91
CA PHE A 253 13.44 -11.84 -11.48
C PHE A 253 13.35 -10.48 -10.80
N ALA A 254 12.48 -10.42 -9.79
CA ALA A 254 12.47 -9.37 -8.79
C ALA A 254 12.65 -10.00 -7.42
N ILE A 255 13.50 -9.43 -6.56
CA ILE A 255 13.86 -10.04 -5.28
C ILE A 255 13.61 -9.07 -4.13
N SER A 256 12.98 -9.59 -3.09
CA SER A 256 12.77 -8.90 -1.83
C SER A 256 13.40 -9.69 -0.68
N PHE A 257 14.25 -9.04 0.11
CA PHE A 257 14.74 -9.56 1.40
C PHE A 257 14.10 -8.83 2.59
N ALA A 258 13.02 -8.10 2.38
CA ALA A 258 12.45 -7.16 3.33
C ALA A 258 12.16 -7.75 4.73
N ASP A 259 12.52 -7.00 5.76
CA ASP A 259 12.18 -7.23 7.17
C ASP A 259 10.95 -6.42 7.61
N GLN A 260 10.42 -5.56 6.71
CA GLN A 260 9.19 -4.80 6.90
C GLN A 260 8.42 -4.71 5.58
N GLU A 261 7.18 -5.12 5.60
CA GLU A 261 6.25 -5.01 4.46
C GLU A 261 4.81 -5.27 4.92
N THR A 262 3.89 -4.43 4.50
CA THR A 262 2.46 -4.57 4.78
C THR A 262 1.67 -5.14 3.61
N LEU A 263 2.11 -4.86 2.37
CA LEU A 263 1.45 -5.34 1.16
C LEU A 263 2.42 -5.77 0.04
N GLY A 264 3.54 -5.07 -0.17
CA GLY A 264 4.53 -5.44 -1.19
C GLY A 264 4.13 -5.04 -2.62
N ILE A 265 3.73 -3.78 -2.82
CA ILE A 265 3.28 -3.25 -4.12
C ILE A 265 4.31 -3.48 -5.22
N SER A 266 5.59 -3.20 -4.95
CA SER A 266 6.66 -3.32 -5.95
C SER A 266 6.86 -4.75 -6.45
N MET A 267 6.63 -5.74 -5.60
CA MET A 267 6.69 -7.16 -5.99
C MET A 267 5.48 -7.57 -6.84
N TYR A 268 4.31 -6.96 -6.59
CA TYR A 268 3.14 -7.13 -7.44
C TYR A 268 3.34 -6.47 -8.81
N GLU A 269 3.89 -5.26 -8.87
CA GLU A 269 4.23 -4.58 -10.14
C GLU A 269 5.20 -5.43 -10.98
N ALA A 270 6.21 -6.04 -10.33
CA ALA A 270 7.14 -6.95 -11.00
C ALA A 270 6.43 -8.19 -11.56
N ALA A 271 5.53 -8.79 -10.80
CA ALA A 271 4.73 -9.92 -11.27
C ALA A 271 3.81 -9.52 -12.44
N CYS A 272 3.15 -8.36 -12.39
CA CYS A 272 2.36 -7.82 -13.50
C CYS A 272 3.21 -7.64 -14.78
N ALA A 273 4.48 -7.26 -14.65
CA ALA A 273 5.42 -7.16 -15.77
C ALA A 273 5.88 -8.54 -16.32
N GLY A 274 5.46 -9.64 -15.68
CA GLY A 274 5.85 -11.00 -16.03
C GLY A 274 7.20 -11.44 -15.43
N ALA A 275 7.79 -10.67 -14.51
CA ALA A 275 8.98 -11.11 -13.77
C ALA A 275 8.58 -12.09 -12.65
N VAL A 276 9.43 -13.04 -12.33
CA VAL A 276 9.25 -13.97 -11.22
C VAL A 276 9.60 -13.24 -9.91
N PRO A 277 8.63 -12.99 -8.99
CA PRO A 277 8.93 -12.39 -7.72
C PRO A 277 9.43 -13.43 -6.71
N LEU A 278 10.62 -13.25 -6.15
CA LEU A 278 11.15 -14.07 -5.07
C LEU A 278 11.09 -13.26 -3.77
N VAL A 279 10.31 -13.74 -2.80
CA VAL A 279 10.02 -13.06 -1.54
C VAL A 279 10.40 -13.91 -0.33
N PRO A 280 10.65 -13.32 0.85
CA PRO A 280 10.89 -14.10 2.05
C PRO A 280 9.60 -14.71 2.59
N ASN A 281 9.70 -15.86 3.27
CA ASN A 281 8.55 -16.50 3.91
C ASN A 281 8.23 -15.86 5.28
N ARG A 282 7.97 -14.56 5.27
CA ARG A 282 7.60 -13.75 6.43
C ARG A 282 6.71 -12.59 6.03
N LEU A 283 6.19 -11.85 7.00
CA LEU A 283 5.35 -10.66 6.83
C LEU A 283 4.07 -10.97 6.02
N SER A 284 3.57 -10.00 5.27
CA SER A 284 2.44 -10.15 4.36
C SER A 284 2.66 -11.23 3.28
N TYR A 285 3.90 -11.47 2.90
CA TYR A 285 4.23 -12.45 1.86
C TYR A 285 3.79 -13.88 2.22
N THR A 286 3.67 -14.22 3.51
CA THR A 286 3.24 -15.56 3.94
C THR A 286 1.83 -15.92 3.45
N GLU A 287 0.91 -14.95 3.40
CA GLU A 287 -0.47 -15.15 2.95
C GLU A 287 -0.68 -14.81 1.46
N MET A 288 0.20 -14.00 0.88
CA MET A 288 0.06 -13.52 -0.49
C MET A 288 0.66 -14.49 -1.52
N TYR A 289 1.81 -15.08 -1.23
CA TYR A 289 2.59 -15.86 -2.18
C TYR A 289 2.57 -17.35 -1.87
N ASP A 290 2.63 -18.18 -2.91
CA ASP A 290 2.77 -19.62 -2.78
C ASP A 290 4.23 -20.02 -2.50
N ALA A 291 4.44 -21.26 -2.03
CA ALA A 291 5.77 -21.73 -1.60
C ALA A 291 6.87 -21.54 -2.65
N ARG A 292 6.53 -21.67 -3.94
CA ARG A 292 7.47 -21.51 -5.06
C ARG A 292 8.11 -20.12 -5.15
N PHE A 293 7.41 -19.10 -4.70
CA PHE A 293 7.87 -17.71 -4.72
C PHE A 293 8.51 -17.29 -3.39
N LYS A 294 8.41 -18.10 -2.32
CA LYS A 294 8.85 -17.80 -0.96
C LYS A 294 10.26 -18.35 -0.66
N SER A 295 11.23 -18.03 -1.50
CA SER A 295 12.59 -18.53 -1.42
C SER A 295 13.64 -17.50 -0.97
N ALA A 296 13.27 -16.24 -0.76
CA ALA A 296 14.23 -15.20 -0.38
C ALA A 296 14.47 -15.12 1.15
N ASN A 297 14.58 -16.26 1.85
CA ASN A 297 14.94 -16.30 3.27
C ASN A 297 16.46 -16.30 3.48
N SER A 298 17.22 -16.75 2.48
CA SER A 298 18.68 -16.68 2.42
C SER A 298 19.13 -16.50 0.98
N ILE A 299 20.38 -16.10 0.79
CA ILE A 299 20.99 -15.93 -0.53
C ILE A 299 21.03 -17.28 -1.26
N ASP A 300 21.43 -18.36 -0.58
CA ASP A 300 21.51 -19.69 -1.19
C ASP A 300 20.15 -20.18 -1.70
N GLN A 301 19.07 -19.96 -0.93
CA GLN A 301 17.72 -20.29 -1.38
C GLN A 301 17.27 -19.49 -2.61
N VAL A 302 17.73 -18.25 -2.74
CA VAL A 302 17.46 -17.45 -3.94
C VAL A 302 18.22 -18.01 -5.14
N VAL A 303 19.50 -18.36 -4.96
CA VAL A 303 20.31 -18.98 -6.01
C VAL A 303 19.65 -20.29 -6.50
N ASP A 304 19.28 -21.17 -5.57
CA ASP A 304 18.61 -22.44 -5.89
C ASP A 304 17.28 -22.21 -6.63
N ALA A 305 16.50 -21.20 -6.20
CA ALA A 305 15.24 -20.87 -6.85
C ALA A 305 15.43 -20.35 -8.28
N ILE A 306 16.43 -19.48 -8.51
CA ILE A 306 16.76 -18.97 -9.84
C ILE A 306 17.09 -20.13 -10.77
N TYR A 307 17.97 -21.02 -10.36
CA TYR A 307 18.30 -22.23 -11.15
C TYR A 307 17.07 -23.11 -11.39
N GLY A 308 16.22 -23.29 -10.37
CA GLY A 308 14.98 -24.04 -10.53
C GLY A 308 14.07 -23.46 -11.61
N TYR A 309 13.89 -22.14 -11.63
CA TYR A 309 13.08 -21.46 -12.66
C TYR A 309 13.70 -21.54 -14.06
N GLU A 310 15.04 -21.55 -14.19
CA GLU A 310 15.73 -21.70 -15.46
C GLU A 310 15.53 -23.10 -16.09
N THR A 311 15.17 -24.11 -15.31
CA THR A 311 14.83 -25.44 -15.81
C THR A 311 13.42 -25.54 -16.39
N TYR A 312 12.54 -24.61 -16.09
CA TYR A 312 11.18 -24.62 -16.61
C TYR A 312 11.11 -24.09 -18.05
N ASP A 313 10.19 -24.62 -18.83
CA ASP A 313 9.87 -24.06 -20.13
C ASP A 313 9.16 -22.70 -19.99
N ASN A 314 9.12 -21.95 -21.09
CA ASN A 314 8.53 -20.62 -21.15
C ASN A 314 7.07 -20.59 -20.68
N ASP A 315 6.26 -21.55 -21.12
CA ASP A 315 4.82 -21.55 -20.87
C ASP A 315 4.54 -21.85 -19.39
N THR A 316 5.30 -22.77 -18.80
CA THR A 316 5.23 -23.07 -17.37
C THR A 316 5.50 -21.83 -16.51
N VAL A 317 6.57 -21.05 -16.78
CA VAL A 317 6.87 -19.85 -16.00
C VAL A 317 5.79 -18.79 -16.18
N ASN A 318 5.35 -18.54 -17.43
CA ASN A 318 4.31 -17.58 -17.72
C ASN A 318 2.98 -17.92 -17.02
N GLU A 319 2.57 -19.18 -17.04
CA GLU A 319 1.35 -19.65 -16.38
C GLU A 319 1.43 -19.48 -14.85
N LEU A 320 2.59 -19.80 -14.25
CA LEU A 320 2.82 -19.64 -12.81
C LEU A 320 2.70 -18.17 -12.38
N VAL A 321 3.35 -17.26 -13.12
CA VAL A 321 3.31 -15.82 -12.82
C VAL A 321 1.92 -15.26 -13.08
N ALA A 322 1.23 -15.63 -14.16
CA ALA A 322 -0.12 -15.18 -14.45
C ALA A 322 -1.12 -15.60 -13.36
N LYS A 323 -1.10 -16.85 -12.91
CA LYS A 323 -1.92 -17.33 -11.79
C LYS A 323 -1.65 -16.58 -10.49
N LEU A 324 -0.38 -16.25 -10.23
CA LEU A 324 -0.02 -15.43 -9.07
C LEU A 324 -0.62 -14.02 -9.19
N VAL A 325 -0.48 -13.37 -10.36
CA VAL A 325 -1.03 -12.03 -10.60
C VAL A 325 -2.54 -12.02 -10.40
N ASP A 326 -3.27 -12.98 -10.95
CA ASP A 326 -4.73 -13.09 -10.78
C ASP A 326 -5.11 -13.21 -9.30
N LYS A 327 -4.47 -14.12 -8.56
CA LYS A 327 -4.68 -14.30 -7.12
C LYS A 327 -4.39 -13.02 -6.33
N LEU A 328 -3.27 -12.35 -6.62
CA LEU A 328 -2.88 -11.11 -5.92
C LEU A 328 -3.86 -9.99 -6.24
N HIS A 329 -4.22 -9.83 -7.51
CA HIS A 329 -5.17 -8.82 -7.97
C HIS A 329 -6.51 -8.94 -7.25
N GLU A 330 -7.13 -10.11 -7.30
CA GLU A 330 -8.47 -10.33 -6.71
C GLU A 330 -8.50 -10.16 -5.20
N ARG A 331 -7.45 -10.58 -4.51
CA ARG A 331 -7.46 -10.67 -3.04
C ARG A 331 -6.80 -9.50 -2.32
N PHE A 332 -5.84 -8.81 -2.96
CA PHE A 332 -4.98 -7.84 -2.29
C PHE A 332 -4.86 -6.50 -3.02
N PHE A 333 -5.18 -6.45 -4.32
CA PHE A 333 -5.05 -5.24 -5.13
C PHE A 333 -6.37 -4.85 -5.82
N SER A 334 -7.49 -5.13 -5.17
CA SER A 334 -8.84 -4.75 -5.57
C SER A 334 -9.62 -4.23 -4.37
N ALA A 335 -10.41 -3.18 -4.55
CA ALA A 335 -11.26 -2.61 -3.50
C ALA A 335 -12.63 -3.29 -3.40
N THR A 336 -12.86 -4.41 -4.06
CA THR A 336 -14.18 -5.07 -4.11
C THR A 336 -14.77 -5.28 -2.73
N ILE A 337 -13.99 -5.83 -1.78
CA ILE A 337 -14.46 -6.09 -0.41
C ILE A 337 -14.85 -4.79 0.30
N LEU A 338 -14.03 -3.73 0.15
CA LEU A 338 -14.32 -2.41 0.73
C LEU A 338 -15.62 -1.85 0.19
N ILE A 339 -15.79 -1.88 -1.13
CA ILE A 339 -16.98 -1.36 -1.81
C ILE A 339 -18.24 -2.12 -1.39
N ASP A 340 -18.19 -3.44 -1.37
CA ASP A 340 -19.33 -4.28 -0.98
C ASP A 340 -19.72 -4.02 0.46
N LYS A 341 -18.76 -3.91 1.37
CA LYS A 341 -19.03 -3.60 2.79
C LYS A 341 -19.62 -2.21 2.99
N ILE A 342 -19.16 -1.21 2.27
CA ILE A 342 -19.78 0.13 2.32
C ILE A 342 -21.24 0.05 1.83
N LYS A 343 -21.53 -0.71 0.77
CA LYS A 343 -22.89 -0.89 0.25
C LYS A 343 -23.82 -1.65 1.20
N GLU A 344 -23.28 -2.60 1.96
CA GLU A 344 -24.04 -3.36 2.97
C GLU A 344 -24.46 -2.49 4.17
N TYR A 345 -23.68 -1.46 4.48
CA TYR A 345 -23.92 -0.56 5.61
C TYR A 345 -24.91 0.54 5.18
N LYS A 346 -26.21 0.27 5.41
CA LYS A 346 -27.32 1.19 5.10
C LYS A 346 -28.01 1.67 6.37
#